data_f8d91af6d4d60f0320c231dac5aa79b8
#
_entry.id   f8d91af6d4d60f0320c231dac5aa79b8
#
_cell.length_a   1.000
_cell.length_b   1.000
_cell.length_c   1.000
_cell.angle_alpha   90.00
_cell.angle_beta   90.00
_cell.angle_gamma   90.00
#
_symmetry.space_group_name_H-M   'P 1'
#
loop_
_entity.id
_entity.type
_entity.pdbx_description
1 polymer ?
#
loop_
_entity_poly.entity_id
_entity_poly.type
_entity_poly.pdbx_seq_one_letter_code
_entity_poly.pdbx_strand_id
1 'polypeptide(L)'
;MKTITLNNGVEMPLQGFGVFQIAPQDCEKAVRNALDVGYRMIDTAQAYYNEEGVGRAWRASGMAREELFLVTKVWISNAGDERAAKSIDESLRKLQTDYIDLLLIHQPFGDYYGTYRATVSYTHLRAHETR
;
A
#
# COMPACT_ATOMS: atom_id res chain seq x y z
N MET A 1 15.43 8.98 10.25
CA MET A 1 14.39 7.99 10.64
C MET A 1 15.02 6.61 10.76
N LYS A 2 14.63 5.87 11.78
CA LYS A 2 15.15 4.50 11.95
C LYS A 2 14.43 3.54 11.00
N THR A 3 15.20 2.68 10.34
CA THR A 3 14.70 1.68 9.41
C THR A 3 15.21 0.29 9.78
N ILE A 4 14.61 -0.72 9.18
CA ILE A 4 15.12 -2.09 9.19
C ILE A 4 15.26 -2.55 7.73
N THR A 5 16.33 -3.27 7.45
CA THR A 5 16.56 -3.81 6.11
C THR A 5 15.84 -5.16 5.98
N LEU A 6 14.93 -5.26 5.02
CA LEU A 6 14.22 -6.50 4.73
C LEU A 6 15.15 -7.49 3.99
N ASN A 7 14.73 -8.76 3.90
CA ASN A 7 15.53 -9.82 3.27
C ASN A 7 15.85 -9.56 1.79
N ASN A 8 15.09 -8.69 1.13
CA ASN A 8 15.32 -8.28 -0.27
C ASN A 8 16.13 -6.98 -0.40
N GLY A 9 16.69 -6.46 0.71
CA GLY A 9 17.47 -5.23 0.70
C GLY A 9 16.68 -3.94 0.81
N VAL A 10 15.35 -4.01 0.86
CA VAL A 10 14.50 -2.82 0.98
C VAL A 10 14.53 -2.29 2.41
N GLU A 11 14.69 -0.99 2.56
CA GLU A 11 14.65 -0.30 3.86
C GLU A 11 13.19 0.02 4.24
N MET A 12 12.74 -0.51 5.37
CA MET A 12 11.40 -0.29 5.89
C MET A 12 11.48 0.58 7.16
N PRO A 13 10.72 1.69 7.25
CA PRO A 13 10.66 2.46 8.49
C PRO A 13 10.20 1.61 9.68
N LEU A 14 10.80 1.84 10.85
CA LEU A 14 10.38 1.14 12.08
C LEU A 14 9.09 1.68 12.64
N GLN A 15 8.70 2.90 12.29
CA GLN A 15 7.45 3.52 12.73
C GLN A 15 6.60 3.86 11.52
N GLY A 16 5.33 3.51 11.59
CA GLY A 16 4.35 3.79 10.57
C GLY A 16 3.07 4.35 11.16
N PHE A 17 2.31 5.03 10.32
CA PHE A 17 1.00 5.57 10.66
C PHE A 17 -0.07 4.69 10.00
N GLY A 18 -0.93 4.06 10.83
CA GLY A 18 -2.02 3.22 10.36
C GLY A 18 -3.33 4.00 10.29
N VAL A 19 -4.10 3.77 9.22
CA VAL A 19 -5.36 4.48 8.99
C VAL A 19 -6.59 3.60 9.20
N PHE A 20 -6.44 2.46 9.86
CA PHE A 20 -7.59 1.62 10.22
C PHE A 20 -8.62 2.42 11.03
N GLN A 21 -9.89 2.31 10.66
CA GLN A 21 -11.01 3.03 11.29
C GLN A 21 -10.99 4.56 11.16
N ILE A 22 -10.14 5.10 10.31
CA ILE A 22 -10.24 6.50 9.91
C ILE A 22 -11.22 6.58 8.75
N ALA A 23 -12.28 7.38 8.91
CA ALA A 23 -13.31 7.52 7.88
C ALA A 23 -12.70 8.05 6.57
N PRO A 24 -13.22 7.65 5.39
CA PRO A 24 -12.68 8.09 4.11
C PRO A 24 -12.57 9.62 3.98
N GLN A 25 -13.53 10.36 4.50
CA GLN A 25 -13.52 11.83 4.44
C GLN A 25 -12.49 12.48 5.35
N ASP A 26 -11.98 11.78 6.36
CA ASP A 26 -10.99 12.29 7.31
C ASP A 26 -9.57 11.81 7.02
N CYS A 27 -9.43 10.81 6.16
CA CYS A 27 -8.16 10.13 5.94
C CYS A 27 -7.09 11.03 5.35
N GLU A 28 -7.42 11.83 4.37
CA GLU A 28 -6.46 12.74 3.72
C GLU A 28 -5.82 13.68 4.75
N LYS A 29 -6.64 14.32 5.59
CA LYS A 29 -6.15 15.23 6.62
C LYS A 29 -5.28 14.51 7.65
N ALA A 30 -5.71 13.33 8.10
CA ALA A 30 -4.95 12.54 9.08
C ALA A 30 -3.57 12.15 8.54
N VAL A 31 -3.52 11.68 7.30
CA VAL A 31 -2.25 11.30 6.66
C VAL A 31 -1.36 12.51 6.42
N ARG A 32 -1.91 13.64 5.98
CA ARG A 32 -1.12 14.88 5.83
C ARG A 32 -0.48 15.28 7.14
N ASN A 33 -1.24 15.28 8.24
CA ASN A 33 -0.71 15.58 9.58
C ASN A 33 0.41 14.59 9.96
N ALA A 34 0.23 13.30 9.67
CA ALA A 34 1.25 12.30 9.94
C ALA A 34 2.55 12.57 9.15
N LEU A 35 2.43 12.91 7.88
CA LEU A 35 3.59 13.27 7.06
C LEU A 35 4.29 14.53 7.57
N ASP A 36 3.51 15.53 8.01
CA ASP A 36 4.05 16.80 8.55
C ASP A 36 4.89 16.58 9.82
N VAL A 37 4.49 15.64 10.68
CA VAL A 37 5.24 15.33 11.89
C VAL A 37 6.36 14.30 11.69
N GLY A 38 6.56 13.83 10.46
CA GLY A 38 7.73 13.01 10.11
C GLY A 38 7.48 11.54 9.84
N TYR A 39 6.24 11.04 9.88
CA TYR A 39 5.96 9.68 9.44
C TYR A 39 6.25 9.53 7.95
N ARG A 40 6.81 8.38 7.57
CA ARG A 40 7.12 8.07 6.16
C ARG A 40 6.52 6.75 5.71
N MET A 41 6.05 5.92 6.64
CA MET A 41 5.30 4.70 6.33
C MET A 41 3.82 4.91 6.65
N ILE A 42 2.96 4.66 5.66
CA ILE A 42 1.50 4.74 5.80
C ILE A 42 0.92 3.35 5.52
N ASP A 43 0.15 2.85 6.48
CA ASP A 43 -0.47 1.52 6.40
C ASP A 43 -1.97 1.66 6.19
N THR A 44 -2.45 1.22 5.04
CA THR A 44 -3.87 1.15 4.70
C THR A 44 -4.24 -0.27 4.23
N ALA A 45 -5.43 -0.45 3.73
CA ALA A 45 -5.92 -1.71 3.17
C ALA A 45 -7.14 -1.46 2.27
N GLN A 46 -7.38 -2.36 1.33
CA GLN A 46 -8.59 -2.32 0.49
C GLN A 46 -9.87 -2.26 1.34
N ALA A 47 -9.90 -3.04 2.42
CA ALA A 47 -11.05 -3.12 3.33
C ALA A 47 -11.30 -1.86 4.15
N TYR A 48 -10.36 -0.93 4.20
CA TYR A 48 -10.53 0.31 4.98
C TYR A 48 -11.28 1.40 4.22
N TYR A 49 -11.43 1.24 2.90
CA TYR A 49 -12.12 2.18 2.00
C TYR A 49 -11.55 3.60 2.04
N ASN A 50 -10.27 3.73 2.38
CA ASN A 50 -9.62 5.04 2.51
C ASN A 50 -8.30 5.17 1.74
N GLU A 51 -8.00 4.24 0.83
CA GLU A 51 -6.80 4.32 0.00
C GLU A 51 -6.73 5.60 -0.83
N GLU A 52 -7.88 6.11 -1.30
CA GLU A 52 -7.94 7.37 -2.06
C GLU A 52 -7.47 8.56 -1.21
N GLY A 53 -7.86 8.60 0.06
CA GLY A 53 -7.40 9.64 0.99
C GLY A 53 -5.89 9.61 1.19
N VAL A 54 -5.31 8.41 1.31
CA VAL A 54 -3.86 8.24 1.38
C VAL A 54 -3.19 8.77 0.10
N GLY A 55 -3.74 8.41 -1.06
CA GLY A 55 -3.22 8.86 -2.35
C GLY A 55 -3.23 10.39 -2.48
N ARG A 56 -4.34 11.03 -2.16
CA ARG A 56 -4.44 12.49 -2.19
C ARG A 56 -3.47 13.16 -1.24
N ALA A 57 -3.32 12.59 -0.03
CA ALA A 57 -2.47 13.18 1.00
C ALA A 57 -0.99 13.22 0.58
N TRP A 58 -0.46 12.09 0.11
CA TRP A 58 0.96 12.08 -0.26
C TRP A 58 1.22 12.91 -1.52
N ARG A 59 0.30 12.90 -2.48
CA ARG A 59 0.45 13.73 -3.68
C ARG A 59 0.43 15.21 -3.34
N ALA A 60 -0.44 15.63 -2.44
CA ALA A 60 -0.52 17.02 -2.00
C ALA A 60 0.68 17.46 -1.14
N SER A 61 1.41 16.51 -0.53
CA SER A 61 2.56 16.82 0.30
C SER A 61 3.77 17.33 -0.48
N GLY A 62 3.83 17.06 -1.77
CA GLY A 62 4.98 17.38 -2.61
C GLY A 62 6.18 16.47 -2.40
N MET A 63 6.08 15.45 -1.55
CA MET A 63 7.16 14.48 -1.35
C MET A 63 7.38 13.63 -2.58
N ALA A 64 8.63 13.25 -2.83
CA ALA A 64 8.94 12.24 -3.82
C ALA A 64 8.41 10.88 -3.36
N ARG A 65 7.90 10.07 -4.29
CA ARG A 65 7.33 8.74 -3.96
C ARG A 65 8.34 7.85 -3.23
N GLU A 66 9.61 7.95 -3.58
CA GLU A 66 10.69 7.16 -2.99
C GLU A 66 10.95 7.47 -1.52
N GLU A 67 10.50 8.62 -1.02
CA GLU A 67 10.61 8.99 0.38
C GLU A 67 9.56 8.29 1.24
N LEU A 68 8.55 7.68 0.63
CA LEU A 68 7.43 7.06 1.30
C LEU A 68 7.49 5.54 1.22
N PHE A 69 6.96 4.90 2.25
CA PHE A 69 6.76 3.46 2.30
C PHE A 69 5.26 3.19 2.47
N LEU A 70 4.60 2.79 1.38
CA LEU A 70 3.15 2.57 1.37
C LEU A 70 2.83 1.08 1.50
N VAL A 71 1.96 0.77 2.45
CA VAL A 71 1.48 -0.58 2.73
C VAL A 71 -0.01 -0.64 2.45
N THR A 72 -0.45 -1.63 1.68
CA THR A 72 -1.87 -1.97 1.57
C THR A 72 -2.06 -3.48 1.58
N LYS A 73 -3.30 -3.93 1.53
CA LYS A 73 -3.63 -5.35 1.74
C LYS A 73 -4.76 -5.77 0.84
N VAL A 74 -4.62 -6.95 0.20
CA VAL A 74 -5.70 -7.55 -0.60
C VAL A 74 -6.77 -8.11 0.34
N TRP A 75 -8.03 -7.70 0.13
CA TRP A 75 -9.15 -8.15 0.94
C TRP A 75 -9.70 -9.49 0.47
N ILE A 76 -10.39 -10.20 1.36
CA ILE A 76 -10.95 -11.55 1.12
C ILE A 76 -11.83 -11.59 -0.13
N SER A 77 -12.68 -10.59 -0.33
CA SER A 77 -13.59 -10.53 -1.50
C SER A 77 -12.86 -10.47 -2.83
N ASN A 78 -11.57 -10.12 -2.81
CA ASN A 78 -10.71 -10.00 -3.98
C ASN A 78 -9.75 -11.21 -4.10
N ALA A 79 -10.00 -12.28 -3.35
CA ALA A 79 -9.16 -13.49 -3.41
C ALA A 79 -9.26 -14.17 -4.76
N GLY A 80 -8.15 -14.79 -5.20
CA GLY A 80 -8.03 -15.47 -6.49
C GLY A 80 -7.15 -14.69 -7.48
N ASP A 81 -6.65 -15.38 -8.52
CA ASP A 81 -5.68 -14.81 -9.46
C ASP A 81 -6.19 -13.52 -10.12
N GLU A 82 -7.33 -13.60 -10.80
CA GLU A 82 -7.87 -12.48 -11.58
C GLU A 82 -8.39 -11.36 -10.69
N ARG A 83 -9.14 -11.73 -9.65
CA ARG A 83 -9.70 -10.74 -8.72
C ARG A 83 -8.61 -9.99 -7.98
N ALA A 84 -7.59 -10.69 -7.52
CA ALA A 84 -6.47 -10.08 -6.82
C ALA A 84 -5.71 -9.13 -7.75
N ALA A 85 -5.37 -9.56 -8.95
CA ALA A 85 -4.68 -8.72 -9.92
C ALA A 85 -5.46 -7.43 -10.21
N LYS A 86 -6.76 -7.56 -10.48
CA LYS A 86 -7.63 -6.41 -10.73
C LYS A 86 -7.71 -5.48 -9.52
N SER A 87 -7.80 -6.04 -8.32
CA SER A 87 -7.87 -5.25 -7.09
C SER A 87 -6.56 -4.52 -6.79
N ILE A 88 -5.42 -5.11 -7.15
CA ILE A 88 -4.11 -4.47 -7.00
C ILE A 88 -4.02 -3.26 -7.94
N ASP A 89 -4.45 -3.39 -9.18
CA ASP A 89 -4.49 -2.25 -10.12
C ASP A 89 -5.39 -1.13 -9.57
N GLU A 90 -6.52 -1.48 -8.99
CA GLU A 90 -7.43 -0.51 -8.38
C GLU A 90 -6.79 0.18 -7.16
N SER A 91 -6.07 -0.57 -6.33
CA SER A 91 -5.33 0.01 -5.20
C SER A 91 -4.27 0.99 -5.67
N LEU A 92 -3.52 0.66 -6.72
CA LEU A 92 -2.53 1.56 -7.31
C LEU A 92 -3.16 2.84 -7.81
N ARG A 93 -4.30 2.73 -8.48
CA ARG A 93 -5.05 3.89 -8.96
C ARG A 93 -5.49 4.79 -7.80
N LYS A 94 -6.06 4.21 -6.75
CA LYS A 94 -6.52 4.94 -5.56
C LYS A 94 -5.37 5.60 -4.82
N LEU A 95 -4.27 4.88 -4.65
CA LEU A 95 -3.05 5.39 -4.00
C LEU A 95 -2.26 6.35 -4.88
N GLN A 96 -2.62 6.51 -6.14
CA GLN A 96 -1.97 7.40 -7.11
C GLN A 96 -0.47 7.12 -7.25
N THR A 97 -0.13 5.86 -7.33
CA THR A 97 1.26 5.39 -7.43
C THR A 97 1.34 4.21 -8.40
N ASP A 98 2.51 3.96 -8.92
CA ASP A 98 2.76 2.84 -9.83
C ASP A 98 3.39 1.64 -9.13
N TYR A 99 3.66 1.73 -7.83
CA TYR A 99 4.14 0.60 -7.03
C TYR A 99 3.72 0.73 -5.56
N ILE A 100 3.68 -0.41 -4.88
CA ILE A 100 3.40 -0.54 -3.45
C ILE A 100 4.66 -1.11 -2.80
N ASP A 101 5.09 -0.54 -1.68
CA ASP A 101 6.30 -1.00 -0.99
C ASP A 101 6.09 -2.34 -0.28
N LEU A 102 4.93 -2.54 0.32
CA LEU A 102 4.57 -3.80 0.95
C LEU A 102 3.10 -4.12 0.71
N LEU A 103 2.84 -5.24 0.05
CA LEU A 103 1.49 -5.74 -0.22
C LEU A 103 1.24 -7.00 0.60
N LEU A 104 0.23 -6.96 1.45
CA LEU A 104 -0.13 -8.08 2.33
C LEU A 104 -1.40 -8.77 1.84
N ILE A 105 -1.53 -10.04 2.16
CA ILE A 105 -2.80 -10.77 2.06
C ILE A 105 -3.51 -10.60 3.39
N HIS A 106 -4.62 -9.87 3.36
CA HIS A 106 -5.37 -9.52 4.56
C HIS A 106 -6.35 -10.64 4.88
N GLN A 107 -6.14 -11.36 5.98
CA GLN A 107 -6.94 -12.53 6.35
C GLN A 107 -7.00 -13.58 5.22
N PRO A 108 -6.06 -14.54 5.18
CA PRO A 108 -5.92 -15.46 4.04
C PRO A 108 -7.00 -16.55 4.05
N PHE A 109 -8.25 -16.16 3.82
CA PHE A 109 -9.40 -17.03 3.61
C PHE A 109 -9.74 -17.11 2.12
N GLY A 110 -10.45 -18.13 1.71
CA GLY A 110 -10.77 -18.36 0.30
C GLY A 110 -9.54 -18.82 -0.50
N ASP A 111 -9.46 -18.42 -1.76
CA ASP A 111 -8.33 -18.78 -2.62
C ASP A 111 -7.11 -17.88 -2.40
N TYR A 112 -6.49 -18.01 -1.24
CA TYR A 112 -5.29 -17.22 -0.93
C TYR A 112 -4.07 -17.65 -1.72
N TYR A 113 -4.02 -18.88 -2.23
CA TYR A 113 -2.95 -19.31 -3.13
C TYR A 113 -3.03 -18.57 -4.47
N GLY A 114 -4.23 -18.42 -5.04
CA GLY A 114 -4.43 -17.60 -6.24
C GLY A 114 -4.06 -16.15 -6.01
N THR A 115 -4.44 -15.61 -4.86
CA THR A 115 -4.04 -14.26 -4.45
C THR A 115 -2.52 -14.13 -4.39
N TYR A 116 -1.85 -15.08 -3.78
CA TYR A 116 -0.39 -15.09 -3.68
C TYR A 116 0.27 -15.14 -5.07
N ARG A 117 -0.21 -16.01 -5.97
CA ARG A 117 0.30 -16.07 -7.33
C ARG A 117 0.18 -14.73 -8.05
N ALA A 118 -0.95 -14.05 -7.89
CA ALA A 118 -1.16 -12.73 -8.47
C ALA A 118 -0.15 -11.71 -7.92
N THR A 119 0.09 -11.70 -6.62
CA THR A 119 1.07 -10.78 -6.00
C THR A 119 2.49 -11.05 -6.48
N VAL A 120 2.87 -12.32 -6.61
CA VAL A 120 4.20 -12.71 -7.13
C VAL A 120 4.35 -12.30 -8.59
N SER A 121 3.36 -12.57 -9.42
CA SER A 121 3.33 -12.17 -10.82
C SER A 121 3.47 -10.66 -10.96
N TYR A 122 2.76 -9.91 -10.14
CA TYR A 122 2.81 -8.45 -10.12
C TYR A 122 4.21 -7.95 -9.73
N THR A 123 4.84 -8.58 -8.74
CA THR A 123 6.21 -8.26 -8.32
C THR A 123 7.19 -8.42 -9.48
N HIS A 124 7.08 -9.49 -10.23
CA HIS A 124 7.94 -9.73 -11.40
C HIS A 124 7.73 -8.66 -12.48
N LEU A 125 6.48 -8.33 -12.80
CA LEU A 125 6.17 -7.27 -13.77
C LEU A 125 6.79 -5.95 -13.33
N ARG A 126 6.63 -5.57 -12.08
CA ARG A 126 7.20 -4.31 -11.56
C ARG A 126 8.74 -4.32 -11.62
N ALA A 127 9.37 -5.43 -11.30
CA ALA A 127 10.82 -5.55 -11.39
C ALA A 127 11.34 -5.33 -12.82
N HIS A 128 10.55 -5.68 -13.84
CA HIS A 128 10.88 -5.43 -15.24
C HIS A 128 10.54 -4.00 -15.70
N GLU A 129 9.47 -3.42 -15.18
CA GLU A 129 8.99 -2.09 -15.55
C GLU A 129 9.83 -0.95 -14.98
N THR A 130 10.48 -1.14 -13.86
CA THR A 130 11.27 -0.10 -13.18
C THR A 130 12.66 0.17 -13.79
N ARG A 131 12.93 -0.33 -14.98
CA ARG A 131 14.23 -0.19 -15.64
C ARG A 131 14.30 0.90 -16.67
#